data_f2196e4881d05936b39ee017ce5f8bd6
#
_entry.id   f2196e4881d05936b39ee017ce5f8bd6
#
_cell.length_a   1.000
_cell.length_b   1.000
_cell.length_c   1.000
_cell.angle_alpha   90.00
_cell.angle_beta   90.00
_cell.angle_gamma   90.00
#
_symmetry.space_group_name_H-M   'P 1'
#
loop_
_entity.id
_entity.type
_entity.pdbx_description
1 polymer ?
#
loop_
_entity_poly.entity_id
_entity_poly.type
_entity_poly.pdbx_seq_one_letter_code
_entity_poly.pdbx_strand_id
1 'polypeptide(L)'
;MSSPRGATQTATQKATAAAPGRRADPNASLILVRLRGTVRLNGKIADTMEMLRLNRPNHAVVIPRTESYMGMVGKVKDYVAYGDIDAATMAALIKTRGRVMGDKPIDDAFVKAATADKYATVDAFAAAVASGKATMKDLGEDAKPVFRLNPPVGGFKGSTKKHFTVKGELGYRGKEINELIKRMI
;
A
#
# COMPACT_ATOMS: atom_id res chain seq x y z
N MET A 1 -30.81 50.94 35.76
CA MET A 1 -31.05 49.52 36.02
C MET A 1 -31.40 48.84 34.73
N SER A 2 -30.43 48.29 34.02
CA SER A 2 -30.65 47.61 32.76
C SER A 2 -29.68 46.42 32.66
N SER A 3 -30.24 45.24 32.72
CA SER A 3 -29.49 43.95 32.52
C SER A 3 -29.23 43.73 31.02
N PRO A 4 -28.03 43.28 30.61
CA PRO A 4 -27.80 42.78 29.30
C PRO A 4 -28.10 41.25 29.25
N ARG A 5 -28.89 40.87 28.27
CA ARG A 5 -29.22 39.49 27.90
C ARG A 5 -28.00 38.81 27.25
N GLY A 6 -27.51 37.78 27.88
CA GLY A 6 -26.50 36.90 27.28
C GLY A 6 -27.07 36.10 26.09
N ALA A 7 -26.46 36.26 24.95
CA ALA A 7 -26.72 35.43 23.77
C ALA A 7 -25.89 34.13 23.85
N THR A 8 -26.55 33.04 24.17
CA THR A 8 -25.99 31.69 24.11
C THR A 8 -25.93 31.26 22.64
N GLN A 9 -24.77 31.34 22.04
CA GLN A 9 -24.53 30.77 20.70
C GLN A 9 -24.25 29.29 20.86
N THR A 10 -25.25 28.49 20.66
CA THR A 10 -25.12 27.02 20.53
C THR A 10 -24.55 26.71 19.15
N ALA A 11 -23.23 26.58 19.09
CA ALA A 11 -22.55 26.07 17.89
C ALA A 11 -22.89 24.60 17.72
N THR A 12 -23.85 24.30 16.88
CA THR A 12 -24.16 22.94 16.40
C THR A 12 -22.97 22.45 15.57
N GLN A 13 -22.03 21.78 16.20
CA GLN A 13 -20.99 21.04 15.48
C GLN A 13 -21.65 19.86 14.76
N LYS A 14 -21.89 20.08 13.48
CA LYS A 14 -22.30 19.05 12.54
C LYS A 14 -21.19 18.01 12.45
N ALA A 15 -21.36 16.90 13.16
CA ALA A 15 -20.49 15.75 13.07
C ALA A 15 -20.56 15.20 11.64
N THR A 16 -19.62 15.61 10.81
CA THR A 16 -19.41 15.02 9.50
C THR A 16 -18.91 13.62 9.74
N ALA A 17 -19.75 12.62 9.48
CA ALA A 17 -19.39 11.21 9.54
C ALA A 17 -18.17 10.98 8.63
N ALA A 18 -17.01 10.77 9.25
CA ALA A 18 -15.77 10.50 8.57
C ALA A 18 -15.90 9.16 7.83
N ALA A 19 -15.73 9.19 6.52
CA ALA A 19 -15.63 7.99 5.70
C ALA A 19 -14.60 7.02 6.32
N PRO A 20 -14.89 5.70 6.39
CA PRO A 20 -13.96 4.71 6.92
C PRO A 20 -12.71 4.67 6.02
N GLY A 21 -11.59 5.16 6.51
CA GLY A 21 -10.33 5.18 5.76
C GLY A 21 -9.37 6.31 6.06
N ARG A 22 -9.69 7.24 6.97
CA ARG A 22 -8.94 8.49 7.14
C ARG A 22 -8.05 8.58 8.39
N ARG A 23 -7.78 7.50 9.09
CA ARG A 23 -6.89 7.48 10.27
C ARG A 23 -5.72 6.53 10.09
N ALA A 24 -5.07 6.58 8.94
CA ALA A 24 -3.73 6.03 8.80
C ALA A 24 -2.76 7.21 8.89
N ASP A 25 -1.60 6.97 9.47
CA ASP A 25 -0.54 7.97 9.58
C ASP A 25 -0.26 8.58 8.21
N PRO A 26 -0.24 9.91 8.07
CA PRO A 26 -0.08 10.57 6.76
C PRO A 26 1.23 10.19 6.06
N ASN A 27 2.21 9.69 6.79
CA ASN A 27 3.50 9.25 6.29
C ASN A 27 3.64 7.74 6.07
N ALA A 28 2.65 6.91 6.46
CA ALA A 28 2.76 5.46 6.27
C ALA A 28 2.76 5.09 4.79
N SER A 29 3.63 4.15 4.41
CA SER A 29 3.64 3.62 3.05
C SER A 29 2.42 2.75 2.80
N LEU A 30 1.94 2.78 1.56
CA LEU A 30 0.85 1.92 1.09
C LEU A 30 1.39 0.78 0.26
N ILE A 31 0.85 -0.42 0.48
CA ILE A 31 1.04 -1.53 -0.43
C ILE A 31 -0.17 -1.67 -1.34
N LEU A 32 0.09 -1.86 -2.62
CA LEU A 32 -0.91 -2.13 -3.65
C LEU A 32 -0.69 -3.54 -4.19
N VAL A 33 -1.75 -4.30 -4.31
CA VAL A 33 -1.74 -5.65 -4.89
C VAL A 33 -2.78 -5.71 -6.01
N ARG A 34 -2.35 -6.03 -7.23
CA ARG A 34 -3.27 -6.20 -8.35
C ARG A 34 -3.95 -7.55 -8.28
N LEU A 35 -5.28 -7.58 -8.21
CA LEU A 35 -6.07 -8.81 -8.13
C LEU A 35 -6.72 -9.19 -9.46
N ARG A 36 -7.09 -8.20 -10.28
CA ARG A 36 -7.82 -8.45 -11.54
C ARG A 36 -6.90 -8.42 -12.76
N GLY A 37 -7.26 -9.24 -13.74
CA GLY A 37 -6.58 -9.32 -15.03
C GLY A 37 -6.80 -8.08 -15.92
N THR A 38 -6.29 -8.17 -17.18
CA THR A 38 -6.31 -7.07 -18.17
C THR A 38 -7.48 -7.15 -19.13
N VAL A 39 -8.26 -8.24 -19.14
CA VAL A 39 -9.32 -8.45 -20.14
C VAL A 39 -10.36 -7.34 -20.04
N ARG A 40 -10.63 -6.67 -21.17
CA ARG A 40 -11.57 -5.54 -21.28
C ARG A 40 -11.23 -4.36 -20.38
N LEU A 41 -9.95 -4.12 -20.13
CA LEU A 41 -9.48 -2.98 -19.36
C LEU A 41 -9.52 -1.71 -20.23
N ASN A 42 -9.99 -0.60 -19.64
CA ASN A 42 -9.91 0.71 -20.31
C ASN A 42 -8.44 1.14 -20.42
N GLY A 43 -8.02 1.67 -21.59
CA GLY A 43 -6.63 2.09 -21.84
C GLY A 43 -6.09 3.03 -20.75
N LYS A 44 -6.84 4.05 -20.37
CA LYS A 44 -6.43 4.99 -19.29
C LYS A 44 -6.14 4.32 -17.95
N ILE A 45 -6.83 3.21 -17.64
CA ILE A 45 -6.59 2.44 -16.41
C ILE A 45 -5.36 1.54 -16.61
N ALA A 46 -5.19 0.96 -17.81
CA ALA A 46 -4.02 0.17 -18.16
C ALA A 46 -2.74 0.99 -18.04
N ASP A 47 -2.72 2.19 -18.63
CA ASP A 47 -1.58 3.12 -18.56
C ASP A 47 -1.25 3.49 -17.08
N THR A 48 -2.29 3.75 -16.28
CA THR A 48 -2.06 4.06 -14.85
C THR A 48 -1.50 2.85 -14.09
N MET A 49 -1.92 1.62 -14.42
CA MET A 49 -1.35 0.41 -13.83
C MET A 49 0.09 0.19 -14.25
N GLU A 50 0.43 0.49 -15.49
CA GLU A 50 1.80 0.42 -16.01
C GLU A 50 2.70 1.43 -15.30
N MET A 51 2.26 2.68 -15.13
CA MET A 51 2.97 3.69 -14.32
C MET A 51 3.21 3.23 -12.89
N LEU A 52 2.26 2.50 -12.29
CA LEU A 52 2.39 1.88 -10.97
C LEU A 52 3.18 0.56 -11.00
N ARG A 53 3.66 0.12 -12.16
CA ARG A 53 4.37 -1.18 -12.40
C ARG A 53 3.55 -2.41 -12.02
N LEU A 54 2.22 -2.31 -12.03
CA LEU A 54 1.28 -3.39 -11.74
C LEU A 54 0.84 -4.10 -13.03
N ASN A 55 1.79 -4.65 -13.80
CA ASN A 55 1.55 -5.17 -15.16
C ASN A 55 0.78 -6.50 -15.18
N ARG A 56 0.92 -7.33 -14.12
CA ARG A 56 0.28 -8.65 -14.04
C ARG A 56 -0.54 -8.80 -12.77
N PRO A 57 -1.55 -9.69 -12.73
CA PRO A 57 -2.21 -10.08 -11.49
C PRO A 57 -1.19 -10.61 -10.47
N ASN A 58 -1.48 -10.42 -9.19
CA ASN A 58 -0.63 -10.76 -8.05
C ASN A 58 0.71 -10.01 -7.99
N HIS A 59 0.93 -8.98 -8.84
CA HIS A 59 2.03 -8.05 -8.61
C HIS A 59 1.65 -7.11 -7.46
N ALA A 60 2.63 -6.89 -6.59
CA ALA A 60 2.52 -5.92 -5.50
C ALA A 60 3.62 -4.85 -5.60
N VAL A 61 3.28 -3.63 -5.21
CA VAL A 61 4.19 -2.49 -5.17
C VAL A 61 3.94 -1.71 -3.90
N VAL A 62 5.02 -1.23 -3.27
CA VAL A 62 4.95 -0.33 -2.12
C VAL A 62 5.23 1.09 -2.59
N ILE A 63 4.31 2.00 -2.26
CA ILE A 63 4.38 3.41 -2.65
C ILE A 63 4.26 4.31 -1.42
N PRO A 64 4.90 5.48 -1.43
CA PRO A 64 4.65 6.50 -0.41
C PRO A 64 3.24 7.09 -0.57
N ARG A 65 2.64 7.52 0.52
CA ARG A 65 1.30 8.13 0.54
C ARG A 65 1.34 9.59 0.12
N THR A 66 1.70 9.88 -1.13
CA THR A 66 1.65 11.22 -1.69
C THR A 66 0.32 11.46 -2.42
N GLU A 67 -0.08 12.71 -2.55
CA GLU A 67 -1.33 13.09 -3.22
C GLU A 67 -1.36 12.59 -4.68
N SER A 68 -0.22 12.67 -5.38
CA SER A 68 -0.09 12.17 -6.76
C SER A 68 -0.36 10.67 -6.85
N TYR A 69 0.27 9.85 -5.97
CA TYR A 69 0.01 8.42 -5.95
C TYR A 69 -1.42 8.10 -5.53
N MET A 70 -2.00 8.84 -4.59
CA MET A 70 -3.40 8.65 -4.19
C MET A 70 -4.37 8.93 -5.33
N GLY A 71 -4.08 9.92 -6.19
CA GLY A 71 -4.83 10.17 -7.41
C GLY A 71 -4.78 9.00 -8.40
N MET A 72 -3.60 8.39 -8.58
CA MET A 72 -3.44 7.18 -9.41
C MET A 72 -4.17 5.96 -8.81
N VAL A 73 -4.04 5.74 -7.52
CA VAL A 73 -4.75 4.65 -6.80
C VAL A 73 -6.27 4.80 -6.93
N GLY A 74 -6.79 6.02 -6.85
CA GLY A 74 -8.21 6.31 -7.05
C GLY A 74 -8.75 5.85 -8.41
N LYS A 75 -7.94 5.93 -9.47
CA LYS A 75 -8.31 5.46 -10.83
C LYS A 75 -8.31 3.93 -10.94
N VAL A 76 -7.43 3.23 -10.20
CA VAL A 76 -7.26 1.77 -10.31
C VAL A 76 -7.90 0.97 -9.19
N LYS A 77 -8.59 1.63 -8.25
CA LYS A 77 -9.17 1.02 -7.04
C LYS A 77 -10.05 -0.20 -7.28
N ASP A 78 -10.69 -0.30 -8.47
CA ASP A 78 -11.60 -1.38 -8.85
C ASP A 78 -10.85 -2.63 -9.37
N TYR A 79 -9.53 -2.60 -9.41
CA TYR A 79 -8.66 -3.68 -9.89
C TYR A 79 -7.61 -4.09 -8.86
N VAL A 80 -7.41 -3.25 -7.84
CA VAL A 80 -6.31 -3.35 -6.89
C VAL A 80 -6.86 -3.39 -5.47
N ALA A 81 -6.27 -4.23 -4.62
CA ALA A 81 -6.41 -4.12 -3.17
C ALA A 81 -5.24 -3.30 -2.63
N TYR A 82 -5.51 -2.38 -1.71
CA TYR A 82 -4.45 -1.56 -1.12
C TYR A 82 -4.71 -1.27 0.36
N GLY A 83 -3.66 -1.01 1.09
CA GLY A 83 -3.75 -0.70 2.52
C GLY A 83 -2.40 -0.38 3.14
N ASP A 84 -2.43 -0.18 4.45
CA ASP A 84 -1.25 0.20 5.22
C ASP A 84 -0.42 -1.04 5.55
N ILE A 85 0.88 -1.00 5.22
CA ILE A 85 1.78 -2.12 5.45
C ILE A 85 2.45 -2.03 6.82
N ASP A 86 2.48 -3.16 7.56
CA ASP A 86 3.21 -3.28 8.82
C ASP A 86 4.69 -3.61 8.57
N ALA A 87 5.58 -3.16 9.45
CA ALA A 87 7.02 -3.40 9.36
C ALA A 87 7.36 -4.90 9.27
N ALA A 88 6.71 -5.75 10.08
CA ALA A 88 6.93 -7.19 10.07
C ALA A 88 6.52 -7.84 8.72
N THR A 89 5.39 -7.42 8.16
CA THR A 89 4.94 -7.91 6.85
C THR A 89 5.84 -7.42 5.73
N MET A 90 6.32 -6.16 5.81
CA MET A 90 7.27 -5.62 4.85
C MET A 90 8.61 -6.37 4.89
N ALA A 91 9.13 -6.69 6.06
CA ALA A 91 10.36 -7.48 6.22
C ALA A 91 10.22 -8.88 5.61
N ALA A 92 9.13 -9.58 5.91
CA ALA A 92 8.83 -10.89 5.32
C ALA A 92 8.71 -10.81 3.79
N LEU A 93 8.07 -9.74 3.27
CA LEU A 93 7.91 -9.51 1.83
C LEU A 93 9.27 -9.33 1.15
N ILE A 94 10.14 -8.48 1.70
CA ILE A 94 11.47 -8.24 1.12
C ILE A 94 12.32 -9.52 1.16
N LYS A 95 12.39 -10.21 2.30
CA LYS A 95 13.19 -11.44 2.46
C LYS A 95 12.76 -12.56 1.51
N THR A 96 11.46 -12.73 1.31
CA THR A 96 10.94 -13.84 0.51
C THR A 96 10.82 -13.50 -0.97
N ARG A 97 10.29 -12.32 -1.30
CA ARG A 97 9.93 -11.90 -2.66
C ARG A 97 10.75 -10.74 -3.20
N GLY A 98 11.59 -10.10 -2.38
CA GLY A 98 12.51 -9.07 -2.86
C GLY A 98 13.52 -9.67 -3.84
N ARG A 99 13.71 -9.02 -4.97
CA ARG A 99 14.64 -9.46 -6.04
C ARG A 99 15.45 -8.27 -6.53
N VAL A 100 16.70 -8.55 -6.78
CA VAL A 100 17.67 -7.64 -7.44
C VAL A 100 17.74 -7.98 -8.93
N MET A 101 18.46 -7.19 -9.70
CA MET A 101 18.80 -7.48 -11.07
C MET A 101 19.46 -8.87 -11.16
N GLY A 102 19.03 -9.71 -12.11
CA GLY A 102 19.45 -11.11 -12.17
C GLY A 102 18.65 -12.07 -11.26
N ASP A 103 17.50 -11.62 -10.71
CA ASP A 103 16.56 -12.39 -9.85
C ASP A 103 17.19 -12.94 -8.55
N LYS A 104 18.30 -12.36 -8.09
CA LYS A 104 18.91 -12.69 -6.80
C LYS A 104 18.03 -12.17 -5.64
N PRO A 105 17.99 -12.87 -4.49
CA PRO A 105 17.29 -12.36 -3.30
C PRO A 105 17.95 -11.08 -2.78
N ILE A 106 17.19 -10.29 -2.04
CA ILE A 106 17.72 -9.13 -1.32
C ILE A 106 18.24 -9.61 0.03
N ASP A 107 19.56 -9.55 0.20
CA ASP A 107 20.24 -9.92 1.43
C ASP A 107 20.62 -8.67 2.26
N ASP A 108 20.93 -8.87 3.55
CA ASP A 108 21.35 -7.78 4.45
C ASP A 108 22.61 -7.06 3.93
N ALA A 109 23.56 -7.80 3.32
CA ALA A 109 24.75 -7.24 2.71
C ALA A 109 24.41 -6.29 1.55
N PHE A 110 23.43 -6.66 0.73
CA PHE A 110 22.96 -5.80 -0.36
C PHE A 110 22.30 -4.52 0.16
N VAL A 111 21.42 -4.63 1.17
CA VAL A 111 20.74 -3.48 1.78
C VAL A 111 21.77 -2.51 2.36
N LYS A 112 22.76 -3.04 3.08
CA LYS A 112 23.85 -2.24 3.66
C LYS A 112 24.65 -1.50 2.59
N ALA A 113 25.05 -2.18 1.52
CA ALA A 113 25.78 -1.58 0.41
C ALA A 113 24.95 -0.53 -0.35
N ALA A 114 23.68 -0.86 -0.67
CA ALA A 114 22.80 0.01 -1.44
C ALA A 114 22.39 1.28 -0.68
N THR A 115 22.28 1.21 0.66
CA THR A 115 21.88 2.36 1.49
C THR A 115 23.05 3.11 2.10
N ALA A 116 24.29 2.86 1.65
CA ALA A 116 25.52 3.47 2.20
C ALA A 116 25.56 3.38 3.73
N ASP A 117 25.42 2.18 4.28
CA ASP A 117 25.41 1.85 5.72
C ASP A 117 24.29 2.50 6.56
N LYS A 118 23.32 3.16 5.93
CA LYS A 118 22.20 3.79 6.65
C LYS A 118 21.31 2.77 7.35
N TYR A 119 21.12 1.59 6.74
CA TYR A 119 20.38 0.47 7.32
C TYR A 119 21.23 -0.79 7.32
N ALA A 120 21.48 -1.33 8.51
CA ALA A 120 22.36 -2.50 8.69
C ALA A 120 21.67 -3.81 8.30
N THR A 121 20.32 -3.89 8.37
CA THR A 121 19.55 -5.11 8.16
C THR A 121 18.31 -4.83 7.32
N VAL A 122 17.79 -5.88 6.67
CA VAL A 122 16.51 -5.83 5.94
C VAL A 122 15.36 -5.40 6.87
N ASP A 123 15.37 -5.85 8.14
CA ASP A 123 14.30 -5.51 9.09
C ASP A 123 14.29 -4.00 9.44
N ALA A 124 15.47 -3.40 9.63
CA ALA A 124 15.59 -1.97 9.87
C ALA A 124 15.12 -1.15 8.66
N PHE A 125 15.49 -1.57 7.45
CA PHE A 125 15.01 -0.95 6.21
C PHE A 125 13.50 -1.10 6.04
N ALA A 126 12.94 -2.29 6.29
CA ALA A 126 11.50 -2.55 6.22
C ALA A 126 10.69 -1.68 7.18
N ALA A 127 11.19 -1.48 8.41
CA ALA A 127 10.57 -0.56 9.37
C ALA A 127 10.62 0.90 8.89
N ALA A 128 11.71 1.33 8.27
CA ALA A 128 11.83 2.66 7.70
C ALA A 128 10.89 2.86 6.50
N VAL A 129 10.74 1.85 5.64
CA VAL A 129 9.78 1.87 4.52
C VAL A 129 8.35 1.91 5.03
N ALA A 130 7.97 1.06 5.99
CA ALA A 130 6.62 1.04 6.55
C ALA A 130 6.24 2.38 7.19
N SER A 131 7.18 3.05 7.86
CA SER A 131 6.98 4.39 8.44
C SER A 131 7.04 5.54 7.41
N GLY A 132 7.31 5.25 6.13
CA GLY A 132 7.44 6.25 5.06
C GLY A 132 8.72 7.09 5.09
N LYS A 133 9.71 6.70 5.91
CA LYS A 133 11.02 7.37 5.99
C LYS A 133 11.96 6.96 4.87
N ALA A 134 11.73 5.80 4.28
CA ALA A 134 12.48 5.26 3.16
C ALA A 134 11.54 4.76 2.07
N THR A 135 12.03 4.64 0.85
CA THR A 135 11.30 4.09 -0.29
C THR A 135 12.07 2.92 -0.90
N MET A 136 11.40 2.07 -1.68
CA MET A 136 12.10 1.01 -2.41
C MET A 136 13.13 1.54 -3.41
N LYS A 137 13.04 2.81 -3.80
CA LYS A 137 14.02 3.46 -4.68
C LYS A 137 15.37 3.71 -3.99
N ASP A 138 15.39 3.80 -2.66
CA ASP A 138 16.60 4.03 -1.87
C ASP A 138 17.55 2.81 -1.91
N LEU A 139 17.07 1.65 -2.35
CA LEU A 139 17.91 0.46 -2.66
C LEU A 139 18.61 0.55 -4.02
N GLY A 140 18.48 1.67 -4.73
CA GLY A 140 19.06 1.87 -6.04
C GLY A 140 18.27 1.25 -7.19
N GLU A 141 18.80 1.36 -8.40
CA GLU A 141 18.18 0.87 -9.62
C GLU A 141 18.22 -0.67 -9.73
N ASP A 142 19.17 -1.30 -9.05
CA ASP A 142 19.35 -2.75 -9.06
C ASP A 142 18.19 -3.48 -8.36
N ALA A 143 17.55 -2.87 -7.36
CA ALA A 143 16.43 -3.47 -6.66
C ALA A 143 15.13 -3.36 -7.46
N LYS A 144 14.50 -4.49 -7.75
CA LYS A 144 13.20 -4.49 -8.44
C LYS A 144 12.10 -3.99 -7.48
N PRO A 145 11.43 -2.87 -7.78
CA PRO A 145 10.39 -2.32 -6.89
C PRO A 145 9.08 -3.09 -6.92
N VAL A 146 8.99 -4.16 -7.71
CA VAL A 146 7.79 -4.99 -7.88
C VAL A 146 8.00 -6.34 -7.23
N PHE A 147 7.07 -6.71 -6.36
CA PHE A 147 7.03 -8.03 -5.73
C PHE A 147 6.08 -8.93 -6.51
N ARG A 148 6.56 -10.09 -6.93
CA ARG A 148 5.75 -11.12 -7.61
C ARG A 148 5.20 -12.06 -6.56
N LEU A 149 3.92 -11.91 -6.22
CA LEU A 149 3.26 -12.75 -5.23
C LEU A 149 2.60 -13.96 -5.87
N ASN A 150 2.34 -14.97 -5.05
CA ASN A 150 1.51 -16.12 -5.42
C ASN A 150 0.02 -15.77 -5.21
N PRO A 151 -0.91 -16.52 -5.82
CA PRO A 151 -2.29 -16.50 -5.38
C PRO A 151 -2.39 -16.83 -3.89
N PRO A 152 -3.36 -16.25 -3.14
CA PRO A 152 -3.46 -16.47 -1.72
C PRO A 152 -3.74 -17.93 -1.37
N VAL A 153 -3.02 -18.48 -0.42
CA VAL A 153 -3.25 -19.83 0.12
C VAL A 153 -4.67 -19.88 0.69
N GLY A 154 -5.44 -20.92 0.30
CA GLY A 154 -6.86 -21.05 0.63
C GLY A 154 -7.80 -20.13 -0.18
N GLY A 155 -7.29 -19.49 -1.23
CA GLY A 155 -8.07 -18.61 -2.11
C GLY A 155 -8.47 -17.26 -1.49
N PHE A 156 -9.24 -16.50 -2.20
CA PHE A 156 -9.81 -15.24 -1.71
C PHE A 156 -11.04 -15.52 -0.84
N LYS A 157 -11.13 -14.84 0.32
CA LYS A 157 -12.29 -14.98 1.23
C LYS A 157 -13.54 -14.32 0.68
N GLY A 158 -13.37 -13.27 -0.13
CA GLY A 158 -14.45 -12.49 -0.73
C GLY A 158 -14.42 -12.48 -2.26
N SER A 159 -15.39 -11.80 -2.84
CA SER A 159 -15.45 -11.64 -4.30
C SER A 159 -14.37 -10.69 -4.81
N THR A 160 -13.58 -11.10 -5.79
CA THR A 160 -12.59 -10.26 -6.49
C THR A 160 -13.22 -9.22 -7.42
N LYS A 161 -14.55 -9.13 -7.48
CA LYS A 161 -15.29 -8.14 -8.27
C LYS A 161 -15.91 -7.03 -7.44
N LYS A 162 -15.99 -7.21 -6.10
CA LYS A 162 -16.62 -6.27 -5.17
C LYS A 162 -15.58 -5.58 -4.32
N HIS A 163 -15.91 -4.38 -3.83
CA HIS A 163 -15.08 -3.66 -2.87
C HIS A 163 -15.11 -4.31 -1.48
N PHE A 164 -14.05 -4.08 -0.72
CA PHE A 164 -13.89 -4.61 0.64
C PHE A 164 -15.05 -4.20 1.56
N THR A 165 -15.58 -2.98 1.44
CA THR A 165 -16.74 -2.49 2.18
C THR A 165 -18.01 -3.31 1.97
N VAL A 166 -18.13 -4.03 0.87
CA VAL A 166 -19.28 -4.88 0.48
C VAL A 166 -18.90 -6.37 0.47
N LYS A 167 -18.04 -6.80 1.41
CA LYS A 167 -17.51 -8.18 1.54
C LYS A 167 -16.78 -8.67 0.28
N GLY A 168 -16.10 -7.79 -0.41
CA GLY A 168 -15.21 -8.10 -1.53
C GLY A 168 -13.74 -8.01 -1.13
N GLU A 169 -12.86 -8.04 -2.13
CA GLU A 169 -11.40 -8.04 -1.94
C GLU A 169 -10.73 -6.77 -2.47
N LEU A 170 -11.46 -5.91 -3.20
CA LEU A 170 -10.91 -4.74 -3.89
C LEU A 170 -10.97 -3.47 -3.03
N GLY A 171 -10.10 -2.51 -3.36
CA GLY A 171 -10.08 -1.20 -2.73
C GLY A 171 -9.29 -1.17 -1.42
N TYR A 172 -9.61 -0.19 -0.58
CA TYR A 172 -8.89 0.04 0.67
C TYR A 172 -9.27 -0.97 1.76
N ARG A 173 -8.27 -1.64 2.32
CA ARG A 173 -8.42 -2.67 3.35
C ARG A 173 -7.78 -2.30 4.69
N GLY A 174 -7.21 -1.10 4.81
CA GLY A 174 -6.48 -0.71 6.01
C GLY A 174 -5.38 -1.69 6.37
N LYS A 175 -5.28 -2.08 7.64
CA LYS A 175 -4.29 -3.04 8.14
C LYS A 175 -4.56 -4.50 7.76
N GLU A 176 -5.80 -4.85 7.38
CA GLU A 176 -6.16 -6.22 6.98
C GLU A 176 -5.48 -6.68 5.68
N ILE A 177 -4.89 -5.75 4.92
CA ILE A 177 -4.05 -6.07 3.77
C ILE A 177 -2.87 -6.97 4.15
N ASN A 178 -2.34 -6.82 5.37
CA ASN A 178 -1.19 -7.61 5.85
C ASN A 178 -1.53 -9.10 5.96
N GLU A 179 -2.74 -9.46 6.36
CA GLU A 179 -3.20 -10.85 6.38
C GLU A 179 -3.26 -11.43 4.96
N LEU A 180 -3.78 -10.67 4.00
CA LEU A 180 -3.80 -11.08 2.60
C LEU A 180 -2.38 -11.32 2.08
N ILE A 181 -1.45 -10.39 2.32
CA ILE A 181 -0.07 -10.49 1.84
C ILE A 181 0.64 -11.71 2.45
N LYS A 182 0.50 -11.97 3.75
CA LYS A 182 1.06 -13.16 4.41
C LYS A 182 0.60 -14.47 3.77
N ARG A 183 -0.62 -14.50 3.23
CA ARG A 183 -1.15 -15.65 2.49
C ARG A 183 -0.71 -15.71 1.03
N MET A 184 -0.11 -14.63 0.50
CA MET A 184 0.36 -14.53 -0.89
C MET A 184 1.89 -14.64 -1.00
N ILE A 185 2.60 -14.53 0.11
CA ILE A 185 4.04 -14.77 0.20
C ILE A 185 4.32 -16.27 0.13
#